data_762275046a1969899da40898722fe199
#
_entry.id   762275046a1969899da40898722fe199
#
_cell.length_a   1.000
_cell.length_b   1.000
_cell.length_c   1.000
_cell.angle_alpha   90.00
_cell.angle_beta   90.00
_cell.angle_gamma   90.00
#
_symmetry.space_group_name_H-M   'P 1'
#
loop_
_entity.id
_entity.type
_entity.pdbx_description
1 polymer ?
#
loop_
_entity_poly.entity_id
_entity_poly.type
_entity_poly.pdbx_seq_one_letter_code
_entity_poly.pdbx_strand_id
1 'polypeptide(L)'
;CNRTHQGYLIASLHPPVERYLVFSKTNEKLTQGTHVYNLETSQHAGKGHSPIRTQGQRFLTDFSCDGTVCFSYSAGNIRMDKHLALLRESNTVAISYTITNQGEEAGLSITPLMNFREHSASSAVSDLQFTCEPNTVGGFTLIPAAAPGLCIELSCSAGRLFPRENQYDVDMQYQTEVDNETAGLDTHFCPYDLRFTLPAHSSTEISLLCTVHPVQDTPVLSRPQADTAAIEIAHVQEYYDSLKQQAGYGDDAFANTLVVAADQFLARRDSTGLMTILAGLPWFTDWGRD
;
A
#
# COMPACT_ATOMS: atom_id res chain seq x y z
N CYS A 1 1.02 -8.39 -4.24
CA CYS A 1 -0.23 -8.40 -5.03
C CYS A 1 -0.19 -9.58 -5.99
N ASN A 2 -1.31 -10.30 -6.10
CA ASN A 2 -1.45 -11.46 -6.97
C ASN A 2 -2.62 -11.28 -7.96
N ARG A 3 -3.32 -10.17 -7.86
CA ARG A 3 -4.48 -9.79 -8.67
C ARG A 3 -4.47 -8.31 -9.00
N THR A 4 -5.07 -7.92 -10.12
CA THR A 4 -5.16 -6.52 -10.57
C THR A 4 -5.85 -5.61 -9.55
N HIS A 5 -6.88 -6.11 -8.87
CA HIS A 5 -7.67 -5.35 -7.89
C HIS A 5 -7.12 -5.43 -6.44
N GLN A 6 -5.84 -5.71 -6.28
CA GLN A 6 -5.15 -5.67 -4.98
C GLN A 6 -4.15 -4.53 -4.95
N GLY A 7 -4.08 -3.81 -3.84
CA GLY A 7 -3.12 -2.73 -3.62
C GLY A 7 -3.21 -2.19 -2.20
N TYR A 8 -2.23 -1.38 -1.83
CA TYR A 8 -2.22 -0.71 -0.53
C TYR A 8 -3.27 0.40 -0.45
N LEU A 9 -3.49 1.12 -1.56
CA LEU A 9 -4.54 2.12 -1.67
C LEU A 9 -5.31 1.94 -2.98
N ILE A 10 -6.55 1.49 -2.85
CA ILE A 10 -7.56 1.59 -3.88
C ILE A 10 -8.51 2.70 -3.42
N ALA A 11 -8.31 3.89 -3.98
CA ALA A 11 -9.10 5.05 -3.63
C ALA A 11 -10.49 4.97 -4.26
N SER A 12 -11.52 5.30 -3.50
CA SER A 12 -12.85 5.51 -4.02
C SER A 12 -13.07 7.02 -4.19
N LEU A 13 -13.09 7.50 -5.42
CA LEU A 13 -13.14 8.93 -5.72
C LEU A 13 -14.56 9.48 -5.57
N HIS A 14 -15.55 8.66 -5.86
CA HIS A 14 -16.97 8.91 -5.62
C HIS A 14 -17.61 7.68 -4.97
N PRO A 15 -17.43 7.48 -3.65
CA PRO A 15 -17.91 6.29 -2.98
C PRO A 15 -19.39 5.98 -3.22
N PRO A 16 -19.75 4.71 -3.47
CA PRO A 16 -18.95 3.49 -3.49
C PRO A 16 -18.36 3.15 -4.87
N VAL A 17 -18.45 4.04 -5.84
CA VAL A 17 -17.99 3.86 -7.22
C VAL A 17 -16.66 4.57 -7.47
N GLU A 18 -16.18 4.48 -8.73
CA GLU A 18 -14.91 5.10 -9.17
C GLU A 18 -13.74 4.70 -8.29
N ARG A 19 -13.51 3.38 -8.19
CA ARG A 19 -12.42 2.81 -7.44
C ARG A 19 -11.17 2.72 -8.32
N TYR A 20 -10.12 3.43 -7.91
CA TYR A 20 -8.85 3.50 -8.63
C TYR A 20 -7.72 2.93 -7.79
N LEU A 21 -6.92 2.04 -8.39
CA LEU A 21 -5.64 1.66 -7.81
C LEU A 21 -4.68 2.85 -7.92
N VAL A 22 -4.22 3.32 -6.79
CA VAL A 22 -3.31 4.47 -6.67
C VAL A 22 -1.94 4.04 -6.17
N PHE A 23 -1.89 3.20 -5.16
CA PHE A 23 -0.67 2.69 -4.57
C PHE A 23 -0.72 1.17 -4.50
N SER A 24 0.04 0.51 -5.36
CA SER A 24 0.02 -0.95 -5.47
C SER A 24 0.73 -1.61 -4.28
N LYS A 25 2.01 -1.32 -4.10
CA LYS A 25 2.83 -1.86 -3.02
C LYS A 25 4.13 -1.08 -2.87
N THR A 26 4.96 -1.47 -1.92
CA THR A 26 6.36 -1.07 -1.82
C THR A 26 7.27 -2.26 -2.10
N ASN A 27 8.39 -2.01 -2.77
CA ASN A 27 9.48 -2.98 -2.88
C ASN A 27 10.58 -2.55 -1.92
N GLU A 28 10.91 -3.41 -0.95
CA GLU A 28 11.94 -3.17 0.05
C GLU A 28 13.20 -3.96 -0.29
N LYS A 29 14.35 -3.26 -0.20
CA LYS A 29 15.67 -3.84 -0.37
C LYS A 29 16.57 -3.45 0.80
N LEU A 30 17.13 -4.43 1.49
CA LEU A 30 18.12 -4.26 2.53
C LEU A 30 19.51 -4.53 1.98
N THR A 31 20.50 -3.74 2.42
CA THR A 31 21.91 -3.93 2.07
C THR A 31 22.74 -3.89 3.35
N GLN A 32 23.59 -4.91 3.60
CA GLN A 32 24.50 -4.95 4.75
C GLN A 32 25.84 -5.51 4.29
N GLY A 33 26.87 -4.68 4.29
CA GLY A 33 28.16 -5.01 3.68
C GLY A 33 27.99 -5.38 2.19
N THR A 34 28.34 -6.59 1.80
CA THR A 34 28.18 -7.11 0.43
C THR A 34 26.87 -7.85 0.21
N HIS A 35 26.05 -8.04 1.24
CA HIS A 35 24.80 -8.77 1.14
C HIS A 35 23.65 -7.86 0.73
N VAL A 36 22.84 -8.36 -0.19
CA VAL A 36 21.62 -7.70 -0.67
C VAL A 36 20.44 -8.64 -0.47
N TYR A 37 19.42 -8.14 0.21
CA TYR A 37 18.19 -8.86 0.48
C TYR A 37 17.02 -8.12 -0.15
N ASN A 38 16.44 -8.69 -1.22
CA ASN A 38 15.21 -8.18 -1.81
C ASN A 38 14.02 -8.83 -1.08
N LEU A 39 13.22 -8.02 -0.39
CA LEU A 39 12.08 -8.50 0.40
C LEU A 39 10.79 -8.55 -0.42
N GLU A 40 10.80 -7.94 -1.60
CA GLU A 40 9.65 -7.99 -2.50
C GLU A 40 9.44 -9.38 -3.08
N THR A 41 8.17 -9.75 -3.24
CA THR A 41 7.73 -10.91 -4.01
C THR A 41 6.95 -10.41 -5.21
N SER A 42 7.47 -10.64 -6.39
CA SER A 42 6.84 -10.28 -7.66
C SER A 42 7.23 -11.27 -8.76
N GLN A 43 6.39 -11.31 -9.77
CA GLN A 43 6.63 -12.08 -10.99
C GLN A 43 6.49 -11.12 -12.16
N HIS A 44 7.40 -11.19 -13.12
CA HIS A 44 7.36 -10.42 -14.35
C HIS A 44 7.39 -11.35 -15.55
N ALA A 45 6.73 -10.97 -16.62
CA ALA A 45 6.80 -11.69 -17.86
C ALA A 45 8.24 -11.63 -18.40
N GLY A 46 8.86 -12.79 -18.57
CA GLY A 46 10.20 -12.90 -19.16
C GLY A 46 10.15 -12.88 -20.68
N LYS A 47 11.27 -12.54 -21.30
CA LYS A 47 11.47 -12.78 -22.74
C LYS A 47 11.52 -14.29 -22.98
N GLY A 48 10.52 -14.82 -23.67
CA GLY A 48 10.30 -16.26 -23.82
C GLY A 48 9.22 -16.76 -22.86
N HIS A 49 9.27 -18.04 -22.47
CA HIS A 49 8.19 -18.67 -21.70
C HIS A 49 8.43 -18.77 -20.18
N SER A 50 9.55 -18.24 -19.69
CA SER A 50 9.88 -18.34 -18.25
C SER A 50 9.73 -16.99 -17.56
N PRO A 51 8.81 -16.84 -16.59
CA PRO A 51 8.67 -15.61 -15.84
C PRO A 51 9.91 -15.37 -14.95
N ILE A 52 10.27 -14.09 -14.81
CA ILE A 52 11.27 -13.64 -13.84
C ILE A 52 10.58 -13.46 -12.50
N ARG A 53 11.11 -14.09 -11.44
CA ARG A 53 10.53 -14.07 -10.10
C ARG A 53 11.52 -13.51 -9.07
N THR A 54 11.07 -12.56 -8.27
CA THR A 54 11.68 -12.25 -6.99
C THR A 54 11.03 -13.10 -5.90
N GLN A 55 11.79 -13.50 -4.90
CA GLN A 55 11.36 -14.48 -3.90
C GLN A 55 11.55 -13.92 -2.47
N GLY A 56 11.06 -12.71 -2.22
CA GLY A 56 11.14 -12.05 -0.92
C GLY A 56 10.38 -12.80 0.18
N GLN A 57 9.37 -13.61 -0.20
CA GLN A 57 8.63 -14.45 0.75
C GLN A 57 9.53 -15.40 1.57
N ARG A 58 10.72 -15.72 1.10
CA ARG A 58 11.68 -16.54 1.87
C ARG A 58 12.20 -15.86 3.13
N PHE A 59 12.07 -14.53 3.22
CA PHE A 59 12.42 -13.73 4.39
C PHE A 59 11.23 -13.42 5.28
N LEU A 60 10.00 -13.71 4.81
CA LEU A 60 8.78 -13.52 5.60
C LEU A 60 8.73 -14.58 6.70
N THR A 61 8.66 -14.13 7.95
CA THR A 61 8.61 -15.00 9.13
C THR A 61 7.23 -15.07 9.76
N ASP A 62 6.42 -14.02 9.58
CA ASP A 62 5.05 -13.98 10.09
C ASP A 62 4.18 -13.06 9.25
N PHE A 63 2.85 -13.32 9.27
CA PHE A 63 1.83 -12.49 8.64
C PHE A 63 0.56 -12.53 9.46
N SER A 64 -0.01 -11.37 9.74
CA SER A 64 -1.32 -11.24 10.37
C SER A 64 -2.20 -10.22 9.63
N CYS A 65 -3.52 -10.47 9.68
CA CYS A 65 -4.53 -9.60 9.11
C CYS A 65 -5.79 -9.65 9.98
N ASP A 66 -5.97 -8.66 10.84
CA ASP A 66 -7.12 -8.52 11.73
C ASP A 66 -7.55 -7.05 11.80
N GLY A 67 -8.18 -6.57 10.72
CA GLY A 67 -8.51 -5.16 10.53
C GLY A 67 -7.32 -4.32 10.05
N THR A 68 -6.15 -4.57 10.59
CA THR A 68 -4.86 -4.05 10.11
C THR A 68 -3.99 -5.19 9.60
N VAL A 69 -2.96 -4.89 8.82
CA VAL A 69 -2.09 -5.91 8.21
C VAL A 69 -0.68 -5.76 8.74
N CYS A 70 -0.05 -6.88 9.12
CA CYS A 70 1.34 -6.92 9.52
C CYS A 70 2.12 -7.98 8.72
N PHE A 71 3.30 -7.61 8.25
CA PHE A 71 4.29 -8.50 7.66
C PHE A 71 5.57 -8.42 8.49
N SER A 72 6.07 -9.55 8.99
CA SER A 72 7.36 -9.63 9.68
C SER A 72 8.39 -10.32 8.80
N TYR A 73 9.54 -9.68 8.62
CA TYR A 73 10.66 -10.19 7.84
C TYR A 73 11.90 -10.37 8.69
N SER A 74 12.71 -11.37 8.33
CA SER A 74 14.06 -11.56 8.90
C SER A 74 15.05 -11.82 7.79
N ALA A 75 16.07 -10.97 7.68
CA ALA A 75 17.09 -11.05 6.64
C ALA A 75 18.47 -10.69 7.23
N GLY A 76 19.38 -11.66 7.30
CA GLY A 76 20.67 -11.49 7.99
C GLY A 76 20.47 -11.14 9.46
N ASN A 77 21.05 -10.03 9.89
CA ASN A 77 20.93 -9.51 11.26
C ASN A 77 19.82 -8.45 11.41
N ILE A 78 18.92 -8.35 10.44
CA ILE A 78 17.88 -7.33 10.41
C ILE A 78 16.50 -8.01 10.50
N ARG A 79 15.70 -7.54 11.45
CA ARG A 79 14.26 -7.82 11.53
C ARG A 79 13.50 -6.56 11.13
N MET A 80 12.45 -6.72 10.33
CA MET A 80 11.58 -5.63 9.91
C MET A 80 10.13 -6.06 10.06
N ASP A 81 9.38 -5.31 10.84
CA ASP A 81 7.93 -5.42 10.95
C ASP A 81 7.31 -4.25 10.17
N LYS A 82 6.42 -4.57 9.24
CA LYS A 82 5.73 -3.63 8.36
C LYS A 82 4.23 -3.73 8.59
N HIS A 83 3.66 -2.68 9.17
CA HIS A 83 2.24 -2.58 9.46
C HIS A 83 1.55 -1.64 8.47
N LEU A 84 0.32 -1.98 8.09
CA LEU A 84 -0.50 -1.17 7.17
C LEU A 84 -1.94 -1.09 7.65
N ALA A 85 -2.54 0.08 7.47
CA ALA A 85 -3.98 0.25 7.57
C ALA A 85 -4.47 1.32 6.58
N LEU A 86 -5.69 1.13 6.06
CA LEU A 86 -6.46 2.19 5.43
C LEU A 86 -7.09 3.04 6.53
N LEU A 87 -6.89 4.35 6.46
CA LEU A 87 -7.49 5.27 7.42
C LEU A 87 -8.98 5.43 7.10
N ARG A 88 -9.77 5.43 8.16
CA ARG A 88 -11.22 5.48 8.03
C ARG A 88 -11.67 6.82 7.43
N GLU A 89 -12.74 6.75 6.61
CA GLU A 89 -13.38 7.90 5.99
C GLU A 89 -12.43 8.79 5.15
N SER A 90 -11.30 8.23 4.72
CA SER A 90 -10.33 8.93 3.87
C SER A 90 -9.73 8.01 2.81
N ASN A 91 -9.28 8.58 1.71
CA ASN A 91 -8.46 7.87 0.72
C ASN A 91 -6.97 7.93 1.11
N THR A 92 -6.65 7.42 2.31
CA THR A 92 -5.30 7.42 2.87
C THR A 92 -4.91 6.04 3.37
N VAL A 93 -3.70 5.61 3.06
CA VAL A 93 -3.05 4.45 3.67
C VAL A 93 -1.88 4.90 4.53
N ALA A 94 -1.79 4.36 5.74
CA ALA A 94 -0.66 4.49 6.64
C ALA A 94 0.18 3.20 6.61
N ILE A 95 1.51 3.35 6.54
CA ILE A 95 2.47 2.25 6.57
C ILE A 95 3.54 2.59 7.61
N SER A 96 3.66 1.75 8.62
CA SER A 96 4.69 1.85 9.66
C SER A 96 5.72 0.74 9.48
N TYR A 97 6.99 1.09 9.54
CA TYR A 97 8.10 0.15 9.60
C TYR A 97 8.78 0.26 10.94
N THR A 98 8.95 -0.85 11.63
CA THR A 98 9.80 -1.00 12.80
C THR A 98 10.94 -1.94 12.44
N ILE A 99 12.18 -1.43 12.45
CA ILE A 99 13.34 -2.15 11.93
C ILE A 99 14.38 -2.27 13.05
N THR A 100 14.74 -3.50 13.40
CA THR A 100 15.81 -3.78 14.38
C THR A 100 17.03 -4.33 13.65
N ASN A 101 18.11 -3.57 13.67
CA ASN A 101 19.42 -4.00 13.15
C ASN A 101 20.32 -4.47 14.29
N GLN A 102 20.59 -5.76 14.34
CA GLN A 102 21.48 -6.37 15.34
C GLN A 102 22.93 -6.51 14.87
N GLY A 103 23.21 -6.09 13.63
CA GLY A 103 24.54 -6.17 13.01
C GLY A 103 25.14 -4.78 12.77
N GLU A 104 26.11 -4.73 11.87
CA GLU A 104 26.75 -3.51 11.40
C GLU A 104 25.75 -2.60 10.66
N GLU A 105 26.18 -1.36 10.39
CA GLU A 105 25.39 -0.40 9.62
C GLU A 105 24.85 -1.03 8.32
N ALA A 106 23.60 -0.74 8.01
CA ALA A 106 22.90 -1.24 6.84
C ALA A 106 22.15 -0.14 6.12
N GLY A 107 21.77 -0.40 4.88
CA GLY A 107 20.91 0.45 4.10
C GLY A 107 19.54 -0.19 3.87
N LEU A 108 18.50 0.63 3.86
CA LEU A 108 17.16 0.26 3.40
C LEU A 108 16.79 1.15 2.22
N SER A 109 16.29 0.54 1.15
CA SER A 109 15.66 1.24 0.04
C SER A 109 14.21 0.78 -0.08
N ILE A 110 13.28 1.72 -0.09
CA ILE A 110 11.84 1.49 -0.31
C ILE A 110 11.47 2.13 -1.65
N THR A 111 10.97 1.33 -2.58
CA THR A 111 10.46 1.79 -3.88
C THR A 111 8.94 1.73 -3.87
N PRO A 112 8.22 2.85 -3.82
CA PRO A 112 6.77 2.88 -4.00
C PRO A 112 6.38 2.57 -5.45
N LEU A 113 5.42 1.67 -5.64
CA LEU A 113 4.82 1.35 -6.94
C LEU A 113 3.48 2.05 -7.05
N MET A 114 3.44 3.13 -7.83
CA MET A 114 2.28 3.99 -8.00
C MET A 114 1.53 3.64 -9.27
N ASN A 115 0.23 3.96 -9.28
CA ASN A 115 -0.62 3.79 -10.44
C ASN A 115 -1.73 4.86 -10.44
N PHE A 116 -2.52 4.93 -11.49
CA PHE A 116 -3.81 5.62 -11.50
C PHE A 116 -4.67 4.98 -12.57
N ARG A 117 -5.31 3.89 -12.22
CA ARG A 117 -6.17 3.12 -13.11
C ARG A 117 -7.41 2.62 -12.39
N GLU A 118 -8.46 2.36 -13.13
CA GLU A 118 -9.60 1.62 -12.60
C GLU A 118 -9.10 0.29 -11.99
N HIS A 119 -9.64 -0.09 -10.83
CA HIS A 119 -9.07 -1.14 -9.97
C HIS A 119 -9.02 -2.54 -10.61
N SER A 120 -9.89 -2.82 -11.57
CA SER A 120 -9.94 -4.10 -12.29
C SER A 120 -9.19 -4.11 -13.63
N ALA A 121 -8.76 -2.93 -14.11
CA ALA A 121 -7.97 -2.79 -15.34
C ALA A 121 -6.50 -3.10 -15.10
N SER A 122 -5.68 -3.02 -16.16
CA SER A 122 -4.23 -2.99 -16.11
C SER A 122 -3.70 -1.78 -16.88
N SER A 123 -2.47 -1.37 -16.59
CA SER A 123 -1.83 -0.20 -17.20
C SER A 123 -0.66 -0.61 -18.09
N ALA A 124 -0.50 0.11 -19.19
CA ALA A 124 0.74 0.18 -19.94
C ALA A 124 1.50 1.48 -19.57
N VAL A 125 2.76 1.60 -20.00
CA VAL A 125 3.58 2.80 -19.78
C VAL A 125 2.89 4.08 -20.32
N SER A 126 2.18 3.97 -21.45
CA SER A 126 1.44 5.08 -22.06
C SER A 126 0.33 5.65 -21.18
N ASP A 127 -0.25 4.84 -20.29
CA ASP A 127 -1.37 5.20 -19.44
C ASP A 127 -0.92 5.91 -18.15
N LEU A 128 0.35 5.73 -17.78
CA LEU A 128 0.95 6.23 -16.55
C LEU A 128 1.66 7.58 -16.76
N GLN A 129 0.88 8.57 -17.18
CA GLN A 129 1.38 9.94 -17.39
C GLN A 129 1.08 10.77 -16.13
N PHE A 130 2.14 11.22 -15.46
CA PHE A 130 2.07 12.02 -14.23
C PHE A 130 2.94 13.27 -14.33
N THR A 131 2.47 14.37 -13.75
CA THR A 131 3.38 15.41 -13.24
C THR A 131 3.86 14.93 -11.88
N CYS A 132 5.18 14.81 -11.70
CA CYS A 132 5.77 14.24 -10.50
C CYS A 132 6.85 15.16 -9.94
N GLU A 133 6.70 15.60 -8.68
CA GLU A 133 7.65 16.50 -8.03
C GLU A 133 7.90 16.06 -6.58
N PRO A 134 9.15 16.21 -6.07
CA PRO A 134 9.43 16.09 -4.65
C PRO A 134 8.61 17.11 -3.85
N ASN A 135 8.08 16.70 -2.71
CA ASN A 135 7.34 17.59 -1.81
C ASN A 135 8.15 17.95 -0.56
N THR A 136 7.62 18.86 0.25
CA THR A 136 8.27 19.34 1.49
C THR A 136 8.06 18.40 2.68
N VAL A 137 7.23 17.37 2.53
CA VAL A 137 6.88 16.41 3.59
C VAL A 137 7.64 15.09 3.49
N GLY A 138 8.78 15.11 2.81
CA GLY A 138 9.73 14.00 2.76
C GLY A 138 9.41 12.93 1.71
N GLY A 139 8.50 13.21 0.80
CA GLY A 139 8.07 12.31 -0.27
C GLY A 139 7.93 13.05 -1.61
N PHE A 140 6.89 12.72 -2.34
CA PHE A 140 6.61 13.32 -3.65
C PHE A 140 5.10 13.43 -3.89
N THR A 141 4.76 14.28 -4.85
CA THR A 141 3.40 14.53 -5.31
C THR A 141 3.25 14.05 -6.74
N LEU A 142 2.15 13.40 -7.05
CA LEU A 142 1.76 13.00 -8.40
C LEU A 142 0.43 13.64 -8.78
N ILE A 143 0.37 14.22 -9.98
CA ILE A 143 -0.89 14.65 -10.60
C ILE A 143 -1.09 13.80 -11.85
N PRO A 144 -2.10 12.90 -11.86
CA PRO A 144 -2.38 12.09 -13.03
C PRO A 144 -2.88 12.95 -14.19
N ALA A 145 -2.32 12.78 -15.39
CA ALA A 145 -2.80 13.50 -16.57
C ALA A 145 -4.26 13.15 -16.91
N ALA A 146 -4.71 11.95 -16.59
CA ALA A 146 -6.09 11.49 -16.75
C ALA A 146 -7.08 12.16 -15.77
N ALA A 147 -6.57 12.73 -14.66
CA ALA A 147 -7.38 13.38 -13.62
C ALA A 147 -6.62 14.58 -13.02
N PRO A 148 -6.43 15.68 -13.77
CA PRO A 148 -5.58 16.80 -13.35
C PRO A 148 -6.16 17.60 -12.15
N GLY A 149 -7.38 17.31 -11.75
CA GLY A 149 -8.01 17.86 -10.54
C GLY A 149 -7.67 17.10 -9.26
N LEU A 150 -6.94 15.97 -9.36
CA LEU A 150 -6.55 15.13 -8.23
C LEU A 150 -5.05 15.18 -7.97
N CYS A 151 -4.70 15.10 -6.71
CA CYS A 151 -3.35 15.02 -6.21
C CYS A 151 -3.18 13.72 -5.43
N ILE A 152 -2.13 12.96 -5.75
CA ILE A 152 -1.66 11.83 -4.97
C ILE A 152 -0.42 12.30 -4.24
N GLU A 153 -0.48 12.34 -2.92
CA GLU A 153 0.63 12.77 -2.08
C GLU A 153 1.18 11.61 -1.27
N LEU A 154 2.48 11.36 -1.39
CA LEU A 154 3.22 10.44 -0.55
C LEU A 154 4.10 11.26 0.37
N SER A 155 4.04 11.01 1.69
CA SER A 155 4.87 11.63 2.70
C SER A 155 5.66 10.59 3.49
N CYS A 156 6.85 10.98 3.98
CA CYS A 156 7.72 10.08 4.72
C CYS A 156 8.41 10.82 5.88
N SER A 157 8.47 10.18 7.06
CA SER A 157 9.06 10.75 8.27
C SER A 157 10.55 11.02 8.16
N ALA A 158 11.27 10.18 7.41
CA ALA A 158 12.72 10.23 7.26
C ALA A 158 13.15 9.75 5.86
N GLY A 159 14.46 9.62 5.67
CA GLY A 159 15.05 9.15 4.42
C GLY A 159 15.30 10.27 3.40
N ARG A 160 15.87 9.88 2.29
CA ARG A 160 16.17 10.75 1.14
C ARG A 160 15.56 10.16 -0.11
N LEU A 161 15.01 11.03 -0.95
CA LEU A 161 14.51 10.68 -2.28
C LEU A 161 15.67 10.60 -3.27
N PHE A 162 15.73 9.50 -3.99
CA PHE A 162 16.65 9.30 -5.11
C PHE A 162 15.84 9.03 -6.37
N PRO A 163 15.94 9.87 -7.40
CA PRO A 163 15.24 9.62 -8.66
C PRO A 163 15.75 8.32 -9.29
N ARG A 164 14.84 7.57 -9.89
CA ARG A 164 15.16 6.31 -10.56
C ARG A 164 15.43 6.59 -12.04
N GLU A 165 16.44 5.95 -12.60
CA GLU A 165 16.71 5.96 -14.05
C GLU A 165 15.58 5.23 -14.79
N ASN A 166 15.19 4.06 -14.30
CA ASN A 166 14.01 3.34 -14.79
C ASN A 166 12.83 3.64 -13.86
N GLN A 167 11.92 4.50 -14.33
CA GLN A 167 10.76 4.95 -13.58
C GLN A 167 9.53 4.03 -13.71
N TYR A 168 9.65 2.90 -14.41
CA TYR A 168 8.54 1.98 -14.59
C TYR A 168 8.94 0.55 -14.19
N ASP A 169 8.07 -0.10 -13.47
CA ASP A 169 8.09 -1.54 -13.22
C ASP A 169 7.11 -2.18 -14.20
N VAL A 170 7.64 -2.69 -15.31
CA VAL A 170 6.87 -3.15 -16.47
C VAL A 170 6.62 -4.64 -16.42
N ASP A 171 5.52 -5.07 -17.06
CA ASP A 171 5.18 -6.48 -17.27
C ASP A 171 5.08 -7.28 -15.96
N MET A 172 4.66 -6.64 -14.86
CA MET A 172 4.32 -7.35 -13.63
C MET A 172 3.17 -8.31 -13.92
N GLN A 173 3.38 -9.58 -13.60
CA GLN A 173 2.43 -10.65 -13.93
C GLN A 173 1.65 -11.08 -12.69
N TYR A 174 0.33 -10.98 -12.76
CA TYR A 174 -0.59 -11.51 -11.76
C TYR A 174 -0.99 -12.93 -12.14
N GLN A 175 -0.44 -13.92 -11.41
CA GLN A 175 -0.64 -15.32 -11.76
C GLN A 175 -2.11 -15.73 -11.72
N THR A 176 -2.89 -15.25 -10.74
CA THR A 176 -4.32 -15.57 -10.65
C THR A 176 -5.11 -15.06 -11.86
N GLU A 177 -4.74 -13.90 -12.41
CA GLU A 177 -5.39 -13.38 -13.62
C GLU A 177 -5.01 -14.20 -14.85
N VAL A 178 -3.74 -14.61 -14.93
CA VAL A 178 -3.27 -15.52 -16.00
C VAL A 178 -3.98 -16.86 -15.94
N ASP A 179 -4.12 -17.44 -14.75
CA ASP A 179 -4.82 -18.72 -14.55
C ASP A 179 -6.32 -18.62 -14.88
N ASN A 180 -6.90 -17.44 -14.77
CA ASN A 180 -8.30 -17.14 -15.13
C ASN A 180 -8.46 -16.66 -16.59
N GLU A 181 -7.41 -16.72 -17.41
CA GLU A 181 -7.40 -16.27 -18.81
C GLU A 181 -7.81 -14.76 -18.97
N THR A 182 -7.52 -13.94 -17.96
CA THR A 182 -7.72 -12.50 -17.98
C THR A 182 -6.41 -11.75 -18.20
N ALA A 183 -6.48 -10.42 -18.44
CA ALA A 183 -5.28 -9.60 -18.61
C ALA A 183 -4.46 -9.58 -17.32
N GLY A 184 -3.36 -10.33 -17.30
CA GLY A 184 -2.53 -10.56 -16.11
C GLY A 184 -1.24 -9.75 -16.08
N LEU A 185 -1.01 -8.83 -17.02
CA LEU A 185 0.18 -7.96 -17.05
C LEU A 185 -0.17 -6.54 -16.67
N ASP A 186 0.64 -5.95 -15.83
CA ASP A 186 0.46 -4.58 -15.34
C ASP A 186 1.79 -3.82 -15.33
N THR A 187 1.72 -2.50 -15.35
CA THR A 187 2.88 -1.61 -15.23
C THR A 187 2.64 -0.63 -14.09
N HIS A 188 3.68 -0.32 -13.33
CA HIS A 188 3.62 0.66 -12.24
C HIS A 188 4.64 1.76 -12.44
N PHE A 189 4.29 2.97 -12.01
CA PHE A 189 5.19 4.13 -12.00
C PHE A 189 5.97 4.16 -10.67
N CYS A 190 7.29 4.22 -10.76
CA CYS A 190 8.22 4.15 -9.62
C CYS A 190 9.23 5.31 -9.74
N PRO A 191 8.84 6.56 -9.45
CA PRO A 191 9.68 7.73 -9.76
C PRO A 191 10.92 7.82 -8.87
N TYR A 192 10.83 7.36 -7.62
CA TYR A 192 11.88 7.51 -6.61
C TYR A 192 12.08 6.25 -5.79
N ASP A 193 13.32 6.10 -5.29
CA ASP A 193 13.63 5.28 -4.11
C ASP A 193 13.70 6.19 -2.87
N LEU A 194 13.08 5.77 -1.79
CA LEU A 194 13.31 6.31 -0.44
C LEU A 194 14.45 5.52 0.20
N ARG A 195 15.57 6.18 0.52
CA ARG A 195 16.75 5.50 1.08
C ARG A 195 17.02 5.95 2.50
N PHE A 196 17.35 4.98 3.34
CA PHE A 196 17.58 5.12 4.77
C PHE A 196 18.89 4.45 5.15
N THR A 197 19.60 5.05 6.12
CA THR A 197 20.68 4.39 6.83
C THR A 197 20.12 3.79 8.12
N LEU A 198 20.42 2.53 8.36
CA LEU A 198 20.06 1.79 9.57
C LEU A 198 21.35 1.65 10.41
N PRO A 199 21.50 2.42 11.49
CA PRO A 199 22.70 2.35 12.31
C PRO A 199 22.95 0.94 12.88
N ALA A 200 24.21 0.63 13.18
CA ALA A 200 24.57 -0.62 13.82
C ALA A 200 23.88 -0.75 15.19
N HIS A 201 23.42 -1.94 15.54
CA HIS A 201 22.83 -2.28 16.84
C HIS A 201 21.73 -1.32 17.30
N SER A 202 20.81 -0.95 16.40
CA SER A 202 19.78 0.04 16.65
C SER A 202 18.39 -0.41 16.22
N SER A 203 17.38 0.32 16.69
CA SER A 203 16.01 0.26 16.17
C SER A 203 15.69 1.55 15.43
N THR A 204 14.98 1.45 14.32
CA THR A 204 14.56 2.58 13.47
C THR A 204 13.08 2.45 13.17
N GLU A 205 12.34 3.53 13.36
CA GLU A 205 10.93 3.64 13.00
C GLU A 205 10.78 4.57 11.80
N ILE A 206 9.92 4.18 10.85
CA ILE A 206 9.63 4.97 9.65
C ILE A 206 8.12 4.98 9.43
N SER A 207 7.56 6.17 9.26
CA SER A 207 6.19 6.38 8.84
C SER A 207 6.13 6.80 7.37
N LEU A 208 5.25 6.13 6.61
CA LEU A 208 4.91 6.47 5.24
C LEU A 208 3.39 6.61 5.15
N LEU A 209 2.91 7.72 4.59
CA LEU A 209 1.50 7.91 4.31
C LEU A 209 1.31 8.23 2.83
N CYS A 210 0.26 7.69 2.24
CA CYS A 210 -0.15 8.03 0.87
C CYS A 210 -1.63 8.39 0.87
N THR A 211 -1.96 9.55 0.33
CA THR A 211 -3.34 10.05 0.26
C THR A 211 -3.69 10.54 -1.14
N VAL A 212 -4.99 10.53 -1.45
CA VAL A 212 -5.56 11.16 -2.65
C VAL A 212 -6.53 12.24 -2.22
N HIS A 213 -6.38 13.43 -2.78
CA HIS A 213 -7.24 14.59 -2.50
C HIS A 213 -7.36 15.51 -3.73
N PRO A 214 -8.34 16.42 -3.80
CA PRO A 214 -8.40 17.46 -4.82
C PRO A 214 -7.17 18.37 -4.80
N VAL A 215 -6.66 18.77 -5.97
CA VAL A 215 -5.48 19.66 -6.10
C VAL A 215 -5.67 21.00 -5.40
N GLN A 216 -6.91 21.50 -5.35
CA GLN A 216 -7.25 22.78 -4.72
C GLN A 216 -7.26 22.73 -3.18
N ASP A 217 -7.27 21.54 -2.61
CA ASP A 217 -7.23 21.38 -1.17
C ASP A 217 -5.79 21.62 -0.68
N THR A 218 -5.66 22.27 0.45
CA THR A 218 -4.35 22.42 1.09
C THR A 218 -3.78 21.04 1.35
N PRO A 219 -2.46 20.82 1.16
CA PRO A 219 -1.85 19.53 1.45
C PRO A 219 -2.31 19.02 2.82
N VAL A 220 -2.98 17.88 2.81
CA VAL A 220 -3.57 17.29 4.03
C VAL A 220 -2.47 16.77 4.96
N LEU A 221 -1.31 16.42 4.38
CA LEU A 221 -0.23 15.82 5.14
C LEU A 221 0.80 16.89 5.56
N SER A 222 1.01 17.02 6.86
CA SER A 222 2.28 17.54 7.41
C SER A 222 3.34 16.44 7.33
N ARG A 223 4.62 16.81 7.38
CA ARG A 223 5.68 15.79 7.45
C ARG A 223 5.45 14.92 8.68
N PRO A 224 5.26 13.59 8.52
CA PRO A 224 4.98 12.71 9.64
C PRO A 224 6.19 12.60 10.58
N GLN A 225 5.92 12.35 11.86
CA GLN A 225 6.93 11.90 12.80
C GLN A 225 7.19 10.39 12.57
N ALA A 226 8.24 9.85 13.19
CA ALA A 226 8.62 8.44 13.02
C ALA A 226 7.50 7.46 13.40
N ASP A 227 6.69 7.81 14.39
CA ASP A 227 5.60 7.03 14.95
C ASP A 227 4.20 7.37 14.40
N THR A 228 4.08 8.40 13.54
CA THR A 228 2.76 8.88 13.06
C THR A 228 1.93 7.74 12.46
N ALA A 229 2.50 6.95 11.55
CA ALA A 229 1.76 5.85 10.93
C ALA A 229 1.39 4.76 11.94
N ALA A 230 2.25 4.47 12.92
CA ALA A 230 1.96 3.50 13.97
C ALA A 230 0.78 3.96 14.85
N ILE A 231 0.70 5.25 15.18
CA ILE A 231 -0.42 5.86 15.93
C ILE A 231 -1.72 5.75 15.11
N GLU A 232 -1.69 6.11 13.84
CA GLU A 232 -2.88 6.02 12.97
C GLU A 232 -3.37 4.56 12.80
N ILE A 233 -2.44 3.62 12.66
CA ILE A 233 -2.76 2.19 12.58
C ILE A 233 -3.37 1.70 13.91
N ALA A 234 -2.85 2.16 15.05
CA ALA A 234 -3.40 1.83 16.37
C ALA A 234 -4.84 2.34 16.53
N HIS A 235 -5.16 3.56 16.07
CA HIS A 235 -6.53 4.08 16.07
C HIS A 235 -7.49 3.21 15.23
N VAL A 236 -7.03 2.72 14.07
CA VAL A 236 -7.82 1.77 13.26
C VAL A 236 -8.05 0.45 14.01
N GLN A 237 -7.02 -0.06 14.68
CA GLN A 237 -7.13 -1.30 15.47
C GLN A 237 -8.08 -1.11 16.65
N GLU A 238 -7.97 -0.01 17.41
CA GLU A 238 -8.87 0.33 18.51
C GLU A 238 -10.33 0.42 18.07
N TYR A 239 -10.58 0.97 16.88
CA TYR A 239 -11.92 0.98 16.29
C TYR A 239 -12.45 -0.45 16.10
N TYR A 240 -11.69 -1.36 15.48
CA TYR A 240 -12.11 -2.73 15.26
C TYR A 240 -12.27 -3.50 16.56
N ASP A 241 -11.41 -3.27 17.54
CA ASP A 241 -11.54 -3.90 18.87
C ASP A 241 -12.81 -3.42 19.60
N SER A 242 -13.13 -2.13 19.49
CA SER A 242 -14.40 -1.58 19.99
C SER A 242 -15.60 -2.22 19.28
N LEU A 243 -15.53 -2.41 17.96
CA LEU A 243 -16.60 -3.02 17.18
C LEU A 243 -16.84 -4.49 17.59
N LYS A 244 -15.76 -5.27 17.76
CA LYS A 244 -15.82 -6.65 18.27
C LYS A 244 -16.45 -6.69 19.67
N GLN A 245 -16.05 -5.77 20.56
CA GLN A 245 -16.61 -5.69 21.90
C GLN A 245 -18.12 -5.39 21.87
N GLN A 246 -18.56 -4.44 21.03
CA GLN A 246 -19.98 -4.08 20.87
C GLN A 246 -20.81 -5.25 20.29
N ALA A 247 -20.22 -6.05 19.41
CA ALA A 247 -20.88 -7.22 18.84
C ALA A 247 -21.13 -8.34 19.87
N GLY A 248 -20.37 -8.39 20.96
CA GLY A 248 -20.65 -9.22 22.13
C GLY A 248 -20.38 -10.71 21.98
N TYR A 249 -19.56 -11.12 21.01
CA TYR A 249 -19.22 -12.55 20.79
C TYR A 249 -18.08 -13.05 21.70
N GLY A 250 -17.55 -12.21 22.60
CA GLY A 250 -16.46 -12.59 23.51
C GLY A 250 -15.21 -13.04 22.75
N ASP A 251 -14.64 -14.17 23.14
CA ASP A 251 -13.40 -14.72 22.54
C ASP A 251 -13.64 -15.59 21.29
N ASP A 252 -14.83 -15.56 20.69
CA ASP A 252 -15.08 -16.27 19.43
C ASP A 252 -14.34 -15.59 18.28
N ALA A 253 -13.16 -16.12 17.94
CA ALA A 253 -12.30 -15.57 16.91
C ALA A 253 -12.96 -15.56 15.52
N PHE A 254 -13.78 -16.57 15.20
CA PHE A 254 -14.48 -16.63 13.91
C PHE A 254 -15.56 -15.55 13.82
N ALA A 255 -16.40 -15.41 14.85
CA ALA A 255 -17.42 -14.37 14.89
C ALA A 255 -16.79 -12.97 14.86
N ASN A 256 -15.70 -12.73 15.58
CA ASN A 256 -14.97 -11.47 15.58
C ASN A 256 -14.38 -11.15 14.20
N THR A 257 -13.85 -12.15 13.47
CA THR A 257 -13.40 -11.95 12.08
C THR A 257 -14.56 -11.55 11.16
N LEU A 258 -15.74 -12.15 11.33
CA LEU A 258 -16.93 -11.77 10.56
C LEU A 258 -17.41 -10.35 10.88
N VAL A 259 -17.29 -9.88 12.12
CA VAL A 259 -17.62 -8.49 12.51
C VAL A 259 -16.74 -7.51 11.76
N VAL A 260 -15.41 -7.71 11.75
CA VAL A 260 -14.47 -6.88 10.99
C VAL A 260 -14.77 -6.93 9.50
N ALA A 261 -15.00 -8.12 8.94
CA ALA A 261 -15.32 -8.27 7.52
C ALA A 261 -16.63 -7.58 7.15
N ALA A 262 -17.67 -7.64 8.00
CA ALA A 262 -18.95 -6.98 7.74
C ALA A 262 -18.82 -5.44 7.69
N ASP A 263 -18.01 -4.84 8.55
CA ASP A 263 -17.76 -3.39 8.55
C ASP A 263 -17.16 -2.92 7.21
N GLN A 264 -16.32 -3.75 6.57
CA GLN A 264 -15.69 -3.42 5.29
C GLN A 264 -16.68 -3.31 4.13
N PHE A 265 -17.90 -3.83 4.26
CA PHE A 265 -18.97 -3.68 3.27
C PHE A 265 -19.79 -2.40 3.46
N LEU A 266 -19.58 -1.66 4.53
CA LEU A 266 -20.27 -0.41 4.78
C LEU A 266 -19.55 0.73 4.06
N ALA A 267 -20.30 1.53 3.29
CA ALA A 267 -19.78 2.70 2.62
C ALA A 267 -20.76 3.88 2.74
N ARG A 268 -20.22 5.08 2.87
CA ARG A 268 -21.03 6.30 2.73
C ARG A 268 -21.15 6.63 1.27
N ARG A 269 -22.38 6.68 0.74
CA ARG A 269 -22.63 7.04 -0.66
C ARG A 269 -22.44 8.56 -0.84
N ASP A 270 -21.56 8.95 -1.74
CA ASP A 270 -21.25 10.35 -2.02
C ASP A 270 -22.49 11.14 -2.49
N SER A 271 -23.28 10.57 -3.39
CA SER A 271 -24.45 11.23 -3.97
C SER A 271 -25.60 11.53 -3.00
N THR A 272 -25.68 10.84 -1.86
CA THR A 272 -26.79 10.99 -0.89
C THR A 272 -26.30 11.32 0.53
N GLY A 273 -25.02 11.10 0.84
CA GLY A 273 -24.45 11.21 2.19
C GLY A 273 -24.94 10.11 3.14
N LEU A 274 -25.71 9.11 2.68
CA LEU A 274 -26.24 8.03 3.50
C LEU A 274 -25.34 6.80 3.44
N MET A 275 -25.47 5.95 4.47
CA MET A 275 -24.77 4.65 4.51
C MET A 275 -25.42 3.68 3.52
N THR A 276 -24.58 2.89 2.88
CA THR A 276 -24.99 1.80 1.98
C THR A 276 -24.15 0.56 2.24
N ILE A 277 -24.58 -0.58 1.72
CA ILE A 277 -23.89 -1.86 1.83
C ILE A 277 -23.42 -2.29 0.45
N LEU A 278 -22.14 -2.56 0.30
CA LEU A 278 -21.57 -3.14 -0.91
C LEU A 278 -22.07 -4.57 -1.10
N ALA A 279 -22.49 -4.91 -2.31
CA ALA A 279 -23.03 -6.25 -2.61
C ALA A 279 -21.93 -7.33 -2.60
N GLY A 280 -20.65 -6.94 -2.82
CA GLY A 280 -19.52 -7.85 -2.78
C GLY A 280 -18.22 -7.20 -3.26
N LEU A 281 -17.19 -7.23 -2.43
CA LEU A 281 -15.85 -6.74 -2.77
C LEU A 281 -15.04 -7.85 -3.46
N PRO A 282 -14.24 -7.51 -4.49
CA PRO A 282 -14.08 -6.18 -5.13
C PRO A 282 -15.01 -5.97 -6.33
N TRP A 283 -15.85 -6.95 -6.69
CA TRP A 283 -16.53 -7.05 -7.98
C TRP A 283 -17.78 -6.16 -8.12
N PHE A 284 -18.45 -5.90 -6.99
CA PHE A 284 -19.73 -5.22 -6.99
C PHE A 284 -19.64 -3.89 -6.22
N THR A 285 -20.50 -2.97 -6.63
CA THR A 285 -20.85 -1.76 -5.87
C THR A 285 -22.07 -2.05 -5.00
N ASP A 286 -22.69 -1.03 -4.45
CA ASP A 286 -23.95 -1.18 -3.76
C ASP A 286 -25.10 -1.40 -4.78
N TRP A 287 -26.11 -2.10 -4.33
CA TRP A 287 -27.32 -2.32 -5.10
C TRP A 287 -28.44 -1.45 -4.53
N GLY A 288 -29.10 -0.67 -5.39
CA GLY A 288 -30.30 0.09 -5.04
C GLY A 288 -31.52 -0.80 -4.84
N ARG A 289 -31.41 -1.77 -3.95
CA ARG A 289 -32.55 -2.49 -3.43
C ARG A 289 -32.93 -1.86 -2.11
N ASP A 290 -34.05 -1.14 -2.16
CA ASP A 290 -34.73 -0.63 -0.99
C ASP A 290 -35.38 -1.79 -0.19
#